data_d63cd8bb262e7a4f4af4633f4ca8db4d
#
_entry.id   d63cd8bb262e7a4f4af4633f4ca8db4d
#
_cell.length_a   1.000
_cell.length_b   1.000
_cell.length_c   1.000
_cell.angle_alpha   90.00
_cell.angle_beta   90.00
_cell.angle_gamma   90.00
#
_symmetry.space_group_name_H-M   'P 1'
#
loop_
_entity.id
_entity.type
_entity.pdbx_description
1 polymer ?
#
loop_
_entity_poly.entity_id
_entity_poly.type
_entity_poly.pdbx_seq_one_letter_code
_entity_poly.pdbx_strand_id
1 'polypeptide(L)'
;GRRSLACSAQEVEDLLLYQIGALDGLCRAQGERVRYVKPHGALYQDMMRDPAILAAVLRALAAYDRTLPLMLMSTRDNTAARALGEAHGIELWFEAFADRAYDGAGYLVSRSQPGAVHHDAETVLAQALLLARGAPLRASDGSALALEAQTLCVHGDNPASLAAVRRIRDALEAA
;
A
#
# COMPACT_ATOMS: atom_id res chain seq x y z
N GLY A 1 -3.24 -12.96 -9.58
CA GLY A 1 -2.68 -11.65 -9.22
C GLY A 1 -1.54 -11.71 -8.19
N ARG A 2 -1.12 -12.94 -7.73
CA ARG A 2 -0.06 -13.12 -6.71
C ARG A 2 1.30 -13.49 -7.31
N ARG A 3 1.40 -13.64 -8.62
CA ARG A 3 2.64 -13.93 -9.34
C ARG A 3 2.96 -12.79 -10.27
N SER A 4 4.23 -12.34 -10.26
CA SER A 4 4.71 -11.33 -11.20
C SER A 4 4.56 -11.83 -12.63
N LEU A 5 4.13 -10.95 -13.51
CA LEU A 5 4.04 -11.19 -14.94
C LEU A 5 5.24 -10.54 -15.62
N ALA A 6 5.78 -11.18 -16.65
CA ALA A 6 6.84 -10.62 -17.47
C ALA A 6 6.25 -9.54 -18.42
N CYS A 7 5.89 -8.38 -17.84
CA CYS A 7 5.39 -7.23 -18.57
C CYS A 7 6.50 -6.19 -18.72
N SER A 8 6.60 -5.59 -19.90
CA SER A 8 7.39 -4.37 -20.10
C SER A 8 6.78 -3.19 -19.34
N ALA A 9 7.58 -2.15 -19.09
CA ALA A 9 7.10 -0.92 -18.47
C ALA A 9 5.93 -0.29 -19.24
N GLN A 10 5.95 -0.37 -20.58
CA GLN A 10 4.86 0.13 -21.43
C GLN A 10 3.57 -0.66 -21.24
N GLU A 11 3.65 -2.00 -21.21
CA GLU A 11 2.48 -2.84 -20.97
C GLU A 11 1.86 -2.59 -19.59
N VAL A 12 2.69 -2.33 -18.56
CA VAL A 12 2.20 -1.94 -17.23
C VAL A 12 1.45 -0.61 -17.30
N GLU A 13 1.97 0.38 -18.01
CA GLU A 13 1.34 1.68 -18.21
C GLU A 13 -0.01 1.53 -18.92
N ASP A 14 -0.07 0.80 -20.04
CA ASP A 14 -1.28 0.57 -20.83
C ASP A 14 -2.36 -0.17 -20.03
N LEU A 15 -1.97 -1.21 -19.27
CA LEU A 15 -2.87 -1.97 -18.42
C LEU A 15 -3.46 -1.12 -17.30
N LEU A 16 -2.67 -0.23 -16.72
CA LEU A 16 -3.15 0.68 -15.66
C LEU A 16 -4.12 1.70 -16.22
N LEU A 17 -3.79 2.34 -17.36
CA LEU A 17 -4.69 3.27 -18.04
C LEU A 17 -6.03 2.62 -18.35
N TYR A 18 -6.01 1.39 -18.87
CA TYR A 18 -7.22 0.64 -19.15
C TYR A 18 -8.04 0.39 -17.90
N GLN A 19 -7.41 -0.12 -16.82
CA GLN A 19 -8.14 -0.49 -15.59
C GLN A 19 -8.68 0.74 -14.84
N ILE A 20 -7.89 1.82 -14.74
CA ILE A 20 -8.32 3.06 -14.11
C ILE A 20 -9.49 3.66 -14.90
N GLY A 21 -9.37 3.76 -16.22
CA GLY A 21 -10.41 4.32 -17.09
C GLY A 21 -11.70 3.51 -17.04
N ALA A 22 -11.61 2.17 -17.03
CA ALA A 22 -12.79 1.30 -16.91
C ALA A 22 -13.48 1.50 -15.55
N LEU A 23 -12.73 1.54 -14.44
CA LEU A 23 -13.30 1.73 -13.11
C LEU A 23 -13.91 3.13 -12.96
N ASP A 24 -13.24 4.17 -13.45
CA ASP A 24 -13.74 5.55 -13.39
C ASP A 24 -15.04 5.71 -14.21
N GLY A 25 -15.12 5.07 -15.37
CA GLY A 25 -16.37 5.02 -16.16
C GLY A 25 -17.54 4.40 -15.37
N LEU A 26 -17.28 3.31 -14.67
CA LEU A 26 -18.29 2.66 -13.80
C LEU A 26 -18.65 3.54 -12.59
N CYS A 27 -17.66 4.19 -11.97
CA CYS A 27 -17.89 5.14 -10.86
C CYS A 27 -18.80 6.28 -11.32
N ARG A 28 -18.48 6.91 -12.45
CA ARG A 28 -19.27 8.03 -13.01
C ARG A 28 -20.72 7.63 -13.31
N ALA A 29 -20.95 6.42 -13.79
CA ALA A 29 -22.31 5.90 -14.02
C ALA A 29 -23.13 5.78 -12.72
N GLN A 30 -22.46 5.76 -11.56
CA GLN A 30 -23.09 5.74 -10.22
C GLN A 30 -23.05 7.13 -9.52
N GLY A 31 -22.63 8.19 -10.20
CA GLY A 31 -22.47 9.52 -9.61
C GLY A 31 -21.22 9.66 -8.72
N GLU A 32 -20.29 8.72 -8.82
CA GLU A 32 -19.04 8.69 -8.04
C GLU A 32 -17.82 8.95 -8.93
N ARG A 33 -16.64 8.98 -8.32
CA ARG A 33 -15.34 9.14 -9.00
C ARG A 33 -14.25 8.33 -8.33
N VAL A 34 -13.22 7.97 -9.08
CA VAL A 34 -11.96 7.48 -8.51
C VAL A 34 -11.34 8.56 -7.63
N ARG A 35 -10.84 8.19 -6.46
CA ARG A 35 -10.25 9.10 -5.47
C ARG A 35 -8.74 8.94 -5.33
N TYR A 36 -8.23 7.76 -5.59
CA TYR A 36 -6.81 7.39 -5.55
C TYR A 36 -6.57 6.13 -6.37
N VAL A 37 -5.33 5.84 -6.69
CA VAL A 37 -4.94 4.60 -7.36
C VAL A 37 -4.07 3.78 -6.43
N LYS A 38 -4.40 2.49 -6.28
CA LYS A 38 -3.63 1.51 -5.54
C LYS A 38 -3.48 0.26 -6.40
N PRO A 39 -2.28 -0.03 -6.95
CA PRO A 39 -2.00 -1.33 -7.55
C PRO A 39 -2.16 -2.45 -6.53
N HIS A 40 -2.52 -3.65 -6.96
CA HIS A 40 -2.74 -4.78 -6.09
C HIS A 40 -1.89 -6.00 -6.49
N GLY A 41 -1.78 -6.96 -5.58
CA GLY A 41 -1.14 -8.25 -5.83
C GLY A 41 0.36 -8.14 -6.10
N ALA A 42 0.82 -8.81 -7.16
CA ALA A 42 2.24 -8.82 -7.52
C ALA A 42 2.72 -7.43 -7.94
N LEU A 43 1.96 -6.70 -8.76
CA LEU A 43 2.33 -5.37 -9.22
C LEU A 43 2.60 -4.39 -8.07
N TYR A 44 1.85 -4.49 -6.96
CA TYR A 44 2.09 -3.69 -5.76
C TYR A 44 3.47 -3.94 -5.15
N GLN A 45 3.96 -5.18 -5.19
CA GLN A 45 5.29 -5.55 -4.70
C GLN A 45 6.38 -5.22 -5.73
N ASP A 46 6.08 -5.45 -7.01
CA ASP A 46 7.04 -5.24 -8.09
C ASP A 46 7.40 -3.76 -8.23
N MET A 47 6.42 -2.84 -8.15
CA MET A 47 6.69 -1.40 -8.18
C MET A 47 7.53 -0.89 -7.01
N MET A 48 7.53 -1.61 -5.87
CA MET A 48 8.37 -1.25 -4.71
C MET A 48 9.80 -1.74 -4.85
N ARG A 49 10.07 -2.67 -5.75
CA ARG A 49 11.39 -3.30 -5.94
C ARG A 49 12.07 -2.87 -7.23
N ASP A 50 11.29 -2.42 -8.21
CA ASP A 50 11.76 -2.00 -9.52
C ASP A 50 11.35 -0.54 -9.79
N PRO A 51 12.31 0.41 -9.75
CA PRO A 51 12.03 1.81 -10.04
C PRO A 51 11.46 2.05 -11.46
N ALA A 52 11.76 1.17 -12.43
CA ALA A 52 11.21 1.29 -13.79
C ALA A 52 9.71 0.96 -13.80
N ILE A 53 9.28 -0.02 -13.02
CA ILE A 53 7.86 -0.34 -12.83
C ILE A 53 7.14 0.77 -12.08
N LEU A 54 7.73 1.30 -11.00
CA LEU A 54 7.14 2.45 -10.28
C LEU A 54 7.00 3.66 -11.21
N ALA A 55 8.01 3.96 -12.02
CA ALA A 55 7.94 5.06 -12.99
C ALA A 55 6.84 4.83 -14.04
N ALA A 56 6.62 3.58 -14.50
CA ALA A 56 5.52 3.25 -15.41
C ALA A 56 4.15 3.50 -14.76
N VAL A 57 3.98 3.08 -13.50
CA VAL A 57 2.77 3.37 -12.71
C VAL A 57 2.52 4.88 -12.62
N LEU A 58 3.55 5.65 -12.29
CA LEU A 58 3.46 7.11 -12.17
C LEU A 58 3.16 7.78 -13.51
N ARG A 59 3.73 7.29 -14.63
CA ARG A 59 3.39 7.81 -15.98
C ARG A 59 1.94 7.53 -16.33
N ALA A 60 1.42 6.34 -16.04
CA ALA A 60 0.00 6.03 -16.24
C ALA A 60 -0.91 7.01 -15.49
N LEU A 61 -0.63 7.28 -14.21
CA LEU A 61 -1.38 8.25 -13.44
C LEU A 61 -1.24 9.66 -14.01
N ALA A 62 -0.02 10.08 -14.34
CA ALA A 62 0.23 11.39 -14.91
C ALA A 62 -0.47 11.62 -16.27
N ALA A 63 -0.63 10.55 -17.06
CA ALA A 63 -1.37 10.60 -18.33
C ALA A 63 -2.88 10.58 -18.12
N TYR A 64 -3.36 9.89 -17.08
CA TYR A 64 -4.79 9.78 -16.79
C TYR A 64 -5.32 11.02 -16.04
N ASP A 65 -4.85 11.25 -14.82
CA ASP A 65 -5.22 12.39 -13.97
C ASP A 65 -4.17 12.60 -12.87
N ARG A 66 -3.41 13.68 -12.96
CA ARG A 66 -2.35 14.03 -12.00
C ARG A 66 -2.86 14.37 -10.60
N THR A 67 -4.16 14.59 -10.44
CA THR A 67 -4.77 14.90 -9.14
C THR A 67 -5.04 13.63 -8.31
N LEU A 68 -4.93 12.45 -8.92
CA LEU A 68 -5.10 11.18 -8.21
C LEU A 68 -3.80 10.79 -7.50
N PRO A 69 -3.80 10.64 -6.17
CA PRO A 69 -2.63 10.16 -5.47
C PRO A 69 -2.39 8.66 -5.75
N LEU A 70 -1.12 8.27 -5.73
CA LEU A 70 -0.71 6.88 -5.73
C LEU A 70 -0.55 6.37 -4.30
N MET A 71 -1.30 5.34 -3.93
CA MET A 71 -1.11 4.63 -2.66
C MET A 71 -0.10 3.50 -2.85
N LEU A 72 0.98 3.53 -2.07
CA LEU A 72 2.08 2.57 -2.14
C LEU A 72 2.59 2.24 -0.73
N MET A 73 3.32 1.13 -0.60
CA MET A 73 3.84 0.66 0.67
C MET A 73 4.87 1.63 1.25
N SER A 74 4.73 1.95 2.53
CA SER A 74 5.78 2.60 3.29
C SER A 74 6.92 1.63 3.59
N THR A 75 8.14 2.08 3.43
CA THR A 75 9.36 1.37 3.82
C THR A 75 10.15 2.20 4.82
N ARG A 76 11.27 1.67 5.30
CA ARG A 76 12.18 2.41 6.19
C ARG A 76 12.72 3.70 5.55
N ASP A 77 12.91 3.68 4.24
CA ASP A 77 13.38 4.83 3.45
C ASP A 77 12.53 5.01 2.20
N ASN A 78 11.74 6.06 2.18
CA ASN A 78 10.83 6.41 1.09
C ASN A 78 11.42 7.47 0.13
N THR A 79 12.68 7.87 0.30
CA THR A 79 13.31 9.00 -0.42
C THR A 79 13.26 8.80 -1.95
N ALA A 80 13.64 7.61 -2.43
CA ALA A 80 13.64 7.33 -3.87
C ALA A 80 12.23 7.34 -4.47
N ALA A 81 11.23 6.80 -3.74
CA ALA A 81 9.83 6.84 -4.19
C ALA A 81 9.31 8.28 -4.24
N ARG A 82 9.61 9.11 -3.24
CA ARG A 82 9.24 10.53 -3.22
C ARG A 82 9.82 11.28 -4.41
N ALA A 83 11.11 11.11 -4.69
CA ALA A 83 11.76 11.77 -5.81
C ALA A 83 11.09 11.39 -7.15
N LEU A 84 10.69 10.13 -7.32
CA LEU A 84 9.95 9.69 -8.50
C LEU A 84 8.55 10.29 -8.56
N GLY A 85 7.81 10.33 -7.46
CA GLY A 85 6.48 10.95 -7.38
C GLY A 85 6.55 12.43 -7.77
N GLU A 86 7.49 13.18 -7.19
CA GLU A 86 7.74 14.59 -7.48
C GLU A 86 8.09 14.82 -8.95
N ALA A 87 8.98 13.99 -9.52
CA ALA A 87 9.39 14.08 -10.93
C ALA A 87 8.22 13.88 -11.91
N HIS A 88 7.18 13.12 -11.51
CA HIS A 88 5.96 12.90 -12.32
C HIS A 88 4.80 13.81 -11.93
N GLY A 89 4.94 14.58 -10.85
CA GLY A 89 3.88 15.45 -10.32
C GLY A 89 2.70 14.68 -9.74
N ILE A 90 2.97 13.53 -9.12
CA ILE A 90 1.98 12.66 -8.47
C ILE A 90 2.20 12.68 -6.96
N GLU A 91 1.13 12.95 -6.21
CA GLU A 91 1.12 12.82 -4.76
C GLU A 91 1.23 11.33 -4.36
N LEU A 92 2.03 11.03 -3.34
CA LEU A 92 2.18 9.67 -2.81
C LEU A 92 1.54 9.56 -1.44
N TRP A 93 0.71 8.53 -1.26
CA TRP A 93 0.16 8.13 0.03
C TRP A 93 0.84 6.84 0.49
N PHE A 94 1.63 6.94 1.54
CA PHE A 94 2.32 5.79 2.10
C PHE A 94 1.37 4.98 2.97
N GLU A 95 1.30 3.68 2.67
CA GLU A 95 0.42 2.72 3.33
C GLU A 95 1.22 1.81 4.25
N ALA A 96 0.72 1.57 5.45
CA ALA A 96 1.22 0.54 6.34
C ALA A 96 0.16 -0.53 6.62
N PHE A 97 0.60 -1.72 7.04
CA PHE A 97 -0.24 -2.91 7.17
C PHE A 97 -0.32 -3.34 8.64
N ALA A 98 -1.51 -3.26 9.22
CA ALA A 98 -1.71 -3.60 10.63
C ALA A 98 -1.66 -5.10 10.90
N ASP A 99 -1.97 -5.93 9.91
CA ASP A 99 -2.10 -7.38 10.00
C ASP A 99 -0.88 -8.15 9.45
N ARG A 100 0.24 -7.45 9.17
CA ARG A 100 1.41 -8.05 8.54
C ARG A 100 2.69 -7.79 9.31
N ALA A 101 3.59 -8.78 9.33
CA ALA A 101 4.95 -8.60 9.81
C ALA A 101 5.82 -7.91 8.76
N TYR A 102 6.81 -7.15 9.23
CA TYR A 102 7.79 -6.43 8.43
C TYR A 102 9.19 -6.95 8.67
N ASP A 103 10.04 -6.89 7.65
CA ASP A 103 11.49 -7.00 7.83
C ASP A 103 12.12 -5.68 8.28
N GLY A 104 13.42 -5.69 8.58
CA GLY A 104 14.14 -4.51 9.04
C GLY A 104 14.24 -3.37 8.01
N ALA A 105 14.00 -3.64 6.73
CA ALA A 105 13.94 -2.64 5.67
C ALA A 105 12.54 -2.04 5.47
N GLY A 106 11.52 -2.60 6.14
CA GLY A 106 10.13 -2.16 6.04
C GLY A 106 9.34 -2.85 4.94
N TYR A 107 9.87 -3.92 4.34
CA TYR A 107 9.10 -4.75 3.42
C TYR A 107 8.29 -5.80 4.19
N LEU A 108 7.15 -6.18 3.60
CA LEU A 108 6.31 -7.24 4.17
C LEU A 108 7.02 -8.59 4.09
N VAL A 109 7.07 -9.30 5.20
CA VAL A 109 7.54 -10.68 5.25
C VAL A 109 6.68 -11.54 4.33
N SER A 110 7.31 -12.45 3.55
CA SER A 110 6.58 -13.32 2.64
C SER A 110 5.51 -14.14 3.39
N ARG A 111 4.29 -14.21 2.85
CA ARG A 111 3.20 -15.00 3.45
C ARG A 111 3.53 -16.51 3.60
N SER A 112 4.54 -17.00 2.89
CA SER A 112 5.04 -18.38 3.04
C SER A 112 5.84 -18.60 4.33
N GLN A 113 6.25 -17.54 5.02
CA GLN A 113 7.01 -17.64 6.27
C GLN A 113 6.08 -17.63 7.48
N PRO A 114 6.38 -18.44 8.50
CA PRO A 114 5.65 -18.38 9.78
C PRO A 114 5.69 -16.98 10.38
N GLY A 115 4.57 -16.52 10.95
CA GLY A 115 4.48 -15.21 11.59
C GLY A 115 4.35 -14.02 10.63
N ALA A 116 4.31 -14.23 9.32
CA ALA A 116 4.17 -13.16 8.32
C ALA A 116 2.80 -12.44 8.37
N VAL A 117 1.79 -13.10 8.91
CA VAL A 117 0.43 -12.58 9.08
C VAL A 117 0.04 -12.68 10.54
N HIS A 118 -0.49 -11.60 11.11
CA HIS A 118 -1.03 -11.61 12.46
C HIS A 118 -2.45 -12.17 12.45
N HIS A 119 -2.70 -13.22 13.25
CA HIS A 119 -3.98 -13.92 13.35
C HIS A 119 -4.72 -13.62 14.68
N ASP A 120 -4.21 -12.68 15.45
CA ASP A 120 -4.79 -12.25 16.72
C ASP A 120 -5.24 -10.78 16.62
N ALA A 121 -6.49 -10.51 16.97
CA ALA A 121 -7.10 -9.18 16.85
C ALA A 121 -6.43 -8.13 17.74
N GLU A 122 -5.90 -8.52 18.93
CA GLU A 122 -5.19 -7.61 19.83
C GLU A 122 -3.84 -7.19 19.22
N THR A 123 -3.12 -8.14 18.62
CA THR A 123 -1.87 -7.86 17.92
C THR A 123 -2.09 -6.92 16.74
N VAL A 124 -3.13 -7.15 15.94
CA VAL A 124 -3.50 -6.28 14.80
C VAL A 124 -3.84 -4.86 15.29
N LEU A 125 -4.66 -4.75 16.35
CA LEU A 125 -5.00 -3.46 16.94
C LEU A 125 -3.77 -2.73 17.49
N ALA A 126 -2.93 -3.43 18.26
CA ALA A 126 -1.73 -2.84 18.84
C ALA A 126 -0.79 -2.30 17.75
N GLN A 127 -0.56 -3.08 16.70
CA GLN A 127 0.28 -2.65 15.56
C GLN A 127 -0.34 -1.46 14.82
N ALA A 128 -1.67 -1.45 14.59
CA ALA A 128 -2.36 -0.32 13.98
C ALA A 128 -2.15 0.98 14.75
N LEU A 129 -2.23 0.94 16.09
CA LEU A 129 -2.04 2.11 16.93
C LEU A 129 -0.58 2.59 16.96
N LEU A 130 0.40 1.68 16.92
CA LEU A 130 1.82 2.06 16.76
C LEU A 130 2.04 2.78 15.43
N LEU A 131 1.55 2.20 14.34
CA LEU A 131 1.68 2.77 12.99
C LEU A 131 0.99 4.15 12.90
N ALA A 132 -0.21 4.29 13.41
CA ALA A 132 -0.94 5.55 13.38
C ALA A 132 -0.25 6.70 14.16
N ARG A 133 0.51 6.35 15.21
CA ARG A 133 1.27 7.31 16.02
C ARG A 133 2.69 7.55 15.50
N GLY A 134 3.09 6.88 14.40
CA GLY A 134 4.48 6.88 13.94
C GLY A 134 5.47 6.25 14.93
N ALA A 135 4.96 5.46 15.88
CA ALA A 135 5.78 4.79 16.87
C ALA A 135 6.48 3.56 16.25
N PRO A 136 7.72 3.25 16.69
CA PRO A 136 8.42 2.11 16.15
C PRO A 136 7.74 0.79 16.51
N LEU A 137 7.61 -0.08 15.52
CA LEU A 137 7.24 -1.48 15.69
C LEU A 137 8.48 -2.38 15.69
N ARG A 138 8.32 -3.65 16.05
CA ARG A 138 9.39 -4.64 16.00
C ARG A 138 9.37 -5.38 14.68
N ALA A 139 10.44 -5.26 13.91
CA ALA A 139 10.62 -6.03 12.67
C ALA A 139 10.94 -7.51 12.99
N SER A 140 10.85 -8.37 11.97
CA SER A 140 11.07 -9.82 12.11
C SER A 140 12.50 -10.20 12.50
N ASP A 141 13.46 -9.34 12.22
CA ASP A 141 14.85 -9.47 12.66
C ASP A 141 15.11 -8.92 14.07
N GLY A 142 14.05 -8.42 14.75
CA GLY A 142 14.11 -7.85 16.08
C GLY A 142 14.48 -6.37 16.13
N SER A 143 14.81 -5.75 15.01
CA SER A 143 15.13 -4.31 14.94
C SER A 143 13.90 -3.42 15.16
N ALA A 144 14.12 -2.19 15.61
CA ALA A 144 13.07 -1.17 15.65
C ALA A 144 12.85 -0.61 14.23
N LEU A 145 11.60 -0.52 13.82
CA LEU A 145 11.18 -0.02 12.51
C LEU A 145 10.11 1.06 12.70
N ALA A 146 10.43 2.30 12.38
CA ALA A 146 9.46 3.37 12.25
C ALA A 146 9.06 3.51 10.78
N LEU A 147 7.76 3.56 10.51
CA LEU A 147 7.20 3.76 9.19
C LEU A 147 6.35 5.03 9.20
N GLU A 148 6.50 5.83 8.16
CA GLU A 148 5.55 6.89 7.88
C GLU A 148 4.31 6.28 7.22
N ALA A 149 3.11 6.62 7.68
CA ALA A 149 1.89 6.11 7.08
C ALA A 149 0.78 7.16 7.11
N GLN A 150 0.21 7.45 5.93
CA GLN A 150 -1.02 8.22 5.78
C GLN A 150 -2.23 7.30 5.78
N THR A 151 -2.04 6.01 5.47
CA THR A 151 -3.12 5.03 5.39
C THR A 151 -2.75 3.72 6.07
N LEU A 152 -3.75 3.02 6.61
CA LEU A 152 -3.60 1.68 7.18
C LEU A 152 -4.38 0.67 6.34
N CYS A 153 -3.70 -0.41 5.97
CA CYS A 153 -4.31 -1.56 5.32
C CYS A 153 -4.57 -2.67 6.34
N VAL A 154 -5.76 -3.24 6.25
CA VAL A 154 -6.16 -4.46 6.98
C VAL A 154 -6.82 -5.39 5.98
N HIS A 155 -6.33 -6.63 5.84
CA HIS A 155 -6.88 -7.57 4.88
C HIS A 155 -8.15 -8.22 5.40
N GLY A 156 -9.19 -8.30 4.54
CA GLY A 156 -10.48 -8.90 4.88
C GLY A 156 -10.54 -10.42 4.77
N ASP A 157 -9.44 -11.09 4.41
CA ASP A 157 -9.34 -12.55 4.28
C ASP A 157 -8.99 -13.25 5.61
N ASN A 158 -8.90 -12.48 6.70
CA ASN A 158 -8.55 -12.94 8.04
C ASN A 158 -9.63 -12.50 9.04
N PRO A 159 -10.34 -13.44 9.71
CA PRO A 159 -11.39 -13.11 10.69
C PRO A 159 -10.91 -12.22 11.84
N ALA A 160 -9.67 -12.40 12.31
CA ALA A 160 -9.09 -11.56 13.37
C ALA A 160 -8.91 -10.10 12.91
N SER A 161 -8.48 -9.91 11.67
CA SER A 161 -8.37 -8.58 11.05
C SER A 161 -9.73 -7.90 10.92
N LEU A 162 -10.76 -8.63 10.49
CA LEU A 162 -12.14 -8.10 10.42
C LEU A 162 -12.67 -7.70 11.80
N ALA A 163 -12.42 -8.52 12.83
CA ALA A 163 -12.80 -8.20 14.21
C ALA A 163 -12.07 -6.95 14.73
N ALA A 164 -10.82 -6.73 14.30
CA ALA A 164 -10.02 -5.59 14.71
C ALA A 164 -10.42 -4.28 14.00
N VAL A 165 -10.96 -4.31 12.78
CA VAL A 165 -11.20 -3.09 11.95
C VAL A 165 -12.05 -2.05 12.68
N ARG A 166 -13.18 -2.46 13.28
CA ARG A 166 -14.05 -1.52 14.02
C ARG A 166 -13.31 -0.92 15.22
N ARG A 167 -12.60 -1.75 15.99
CA ARG A 167 -11.83 -1.31 17.15
C ARG A 167 -10.69 -0.38 16.78
N ILE A 168 -10.03 -0.64 15.63
CA ILE A 168 -9.00 0.26 15.10
C ILE A 168 -9.63 1.62 14.79
N ARG A 169 -10.76 1.64 14.08
CA ARG A 169 -11.45 2.87 13.75
C ARG A 169 -11.84 3.66 14.99
N ASP A 170 -12.52 3.01 15.94
CA ASP A 170 -12.97 3.65 17.18
C ASP A 170 -11.76 4.23 17.96
N ALA A 171 -10.64 3.51 18.01
CA ALA A 171 -9.43 3.95 18.70
C ALA A 171 -8.72 5.12 17.99
N LEU A 172 -8.78 5.18 16.66
CA LEU A 172 -8.20 6.29 15.87
C LEU A 172 -9.07 7.56 15.93
N GLU A 173 -10.40 7.41 16.01
CA GLU A 173 -11.33 8.54 16.16
C GLU A 173 -11.29 9.13 17.59
N ALA A 174 -10.83 8.36 18.58
CA ALA A 174 -10.70 8.79 19.97
C ALA A 174 -9.32 9.40 20.33
N ALA A 175 -8.34 9.35 19.40
CA ALA A 175 -6.96 9.77 19.62
C ALA A 175 -6.69 11.19 19.13
#